data_3cccab487ab8f5cc0ae9a2d322120ccc
#
_entry.id   3cccab487ab8f5cc0ae9a2d322120ccc
#
_cell.length_a   1.000
_cell.length_b   1.000
_cell.length_c   1.000
_cell.angle_alpha   90.00
_cell.angle_beta   90.00
_cell.angle_gamma   90.00
#
_symmetry.space_group_name_H-M   'P 1'
#
loop_
_entity.id
_entity.type
_entity.pdbx_description
1 polymer ?
#
loop_
_entity_poly.entity_id
_entity_poly.type
_entity_poly.pdbx_seq_one_letter_code
_entity_poly.pdbx_strand_id
1 'polypeptide(L)'
;MDDKRNSLLTIGLVCAVLLVLGVADLWNSDRVYSEAENRVLASRPAFSWESLFTGEYGDAYEEYMSDQFVGRDKWVGLKTGADIRFRKKEINGVYLGADHYLIGVNDPGEYTEQMENSRVASLTKLVNHWDAKVMLVPTADNILTDKLPAFAPYYDEERLLTKARNSIGEEHYIDVYHALQEHAQEPIYYRTDHHWTS
;
A
#
# COMPACT_ATOMS: atom_id res chain seq x y z
N MET A 1 -30.51 -34.73 16.99
CA MET A 1 -30.96 -34.86 15.58
C MET A 1 -30.94 -33.53 14.83
N ASP A 2 -31.14 -32.43 15.55
CA ASP A 2 -31.13 -31.07 14.97
C ASP A 2 -29.74 -30.57 14.52
N ASP A 3 -28.66 -30.91 15.24
CA ASP A 3 -27.29 -30.44 14.89
C ASP A 3 -26.82 -30.98 13.54
N LYS A 4 -27.07 -32.27 13.22
CA LYS A 4 -26.71 -32.84 11.91
C LYS A 4 -27.50 -32.19 10.76
N ARG A 5 -28.76 -31.91 10.97
CA ARG A 5 -29.59 -31.21 9.99
C ARG A 5 -29.17 -29.81 9.76
N ASN A 6 -28.86 -29.07 10.84
CA ASN A 6 -28.37 -27.71 10.77
C ASN A 6 -26.99 -27.65 10.08
N SER A 7 -26.08 -28.58 10.38
CA SER A 7 -24.79 -28.71 9.71
C SER A 7 -24.93 -28.97 8.21
N LEU A 8 -25.82 -29.88 7.81
CA LEU A 8 -26.09 -30.18 6.40
C LEU A 8 -26.72 -28.99 5.67
N LEU A 9 -27.61 -28.24 6.31
CA LEU A 9 -28.20 -27.03 5.75
C LEU A 9 -27.14 -25.93 5.55
N THR A 10 -26.26 -25.76 6.54
CA THR A 10 -25.16 -24.80 6.45
C THR A 10 -24.19 -25.15 5.32
N ILE A 11 -23.77 -26.42 5.24
CA ILE A 11 -22.92 -26.92 4.16
C ILE A 11 -23.59 -26.71 2.79
N GLY A 12 -24.87 -27.10 2.68
CA GLY A 12 -25.64 -26.92 1.45
C GLY A 12 -25.75 -25.45 1.02
N LEU A 13 -25.99 -24.55 1.98
CA LEU A 13 -26.04 -23.13 1.72
C LEU A 13 -24.68 -22.60 1.23
N VAL A 14 -23.59 -22.97 1.92
CA VAL A 14 -22.23 -22.53 1.52
C VAL A 14 -21.90 -23.05 0.12
N CYS A 15 -22.13 -24.32 -0.16
CA CYS A 15 -21.93 -24.92 -1.49
C CYS A 15 -22.77 -24.21 -2.57
N ALA A 16 -24.03 -23.90 -2.27
CA ALA A 16 -24.87 -23.14 -3.22
C ALA A 16 -24.36 -21.74 -3.52
N VAL A 17 -23.92 -21.01 -2.49
CA VAL A 17 -23.31 -19.68 -2.66
C VAL A 17 -22.05 -19.77 -3.50
N LEU A 18 -21.14 -20.70 -3.20
CA LEU A 18 -19.89 -20.87 -3.97
C LEU A 18 -20.18 -21.25 -5.43
N LEU A 19 -21.19 -22.10 -5.66
CA LEU A 19 -21.59 -22.48 -7.01
C LEU A 19 -22.15 -21.28 -7.79
N VAL A 20 -23.02 -20.48 -7.17
CA VAL A 20 -23.58 -19.27 -7.80
C VAL A 20 -22.50 -18.27 -8.12
N LEU A 21 -21.57 -18.03 -7.21
CA LEU A 21 -20.43 -17.11 -7.44
C LEU A 21 -19.54 -17.64 -8.56
N GLY A 22 -19.18 -18.92 -8.55
CA GLY A 22 -18.36 -19.53 -9.60
C GLY A 22 -19.03 -19.51 -10.98
N VAL A 23 -20.35 -19.74 -11.06
CA VAL A 23 -21.09 -19.62 -12.32
C VAL A 23 -21.14 -18.16 -12.77
N ALA A 24 -21.37 -17.21 -11.86
CA ALA A 24 -21.37 -15.78 -12.18
C ALA A 24 -20.00 -15.31 -12.67
N ASP A 25 -18.92 -15.84 -12.10
CA ASP A 25 -17.56 -15.52 -12.49
C ASP A 25 -17.23 -16.03 -13.91
N LEU A 26 -17.71 -17.20 -14.28
CA LEU A 26 -17.55 -17.74 -15.65
C LEU A 26 -18.22 -16.88 -16.74
N TRP A 27 -19.25 -16.11 -16.40
CA TRP A 27 -19.89 -15.15 -17.30
C TRP A 27 -19.39 -13.72 -17.15
N ASN A 28 -18.52 -13.46 -16.18
CA ASN A 28 -17.91 -12.17 -16.00
C ASN A 28 -16.82 -11.94 -17.07
N SER A 29 -16.83 -10.77 -17.70
CA SER A 29 -15.76 -10.43 -18.64
C SER A 29 -14.56 -9.87 -17.92
N ASP A 30 -13.35 -10.29 -18.34
CA ASP A 30 -12.11 -9.79 -17.76
C ASP A 30 -12.01 -8.27 -17.94
N ARG A 31 -11.53 -7.61 -16.89
CA ARG A 31 -11.26 -6.17 -16.86
C ARG A 31 -9.76 -5.95 -16.96
N VAL A 32 -9.34 -4.97 -17.74
CA VAL A 32 -7.92 -4.62 -17.88
C VAL A 32 -7.46 -3.69 -16.76
N TYR A 33 -8.35 -2.88 -16.21
CA TYR A 33 -8.01 -1.82 -15.29
C TYR A 33 -9.06 -1.66 -14.17
N SER A 34 -8.59 -1.37 -12.97
CA SER A 34 -9.44 -0.97 -11.84
C SER A 34 -9.34 0.52 -11.62
N GLU A 35 -10.42 1.25 -11.86
CA GLU A 35 -10.49 2.68 -11.54
C GLU A 35 -10.47 2.93 -10.03
N ALA A 36 -11.05 2.01 -9.25
CA ALA A 36 -11.08 2.12 -7.79
C ALA A 36 -9.70 1.99 -7.14
N GLU A 37 -8.80 1.19 -7.74
CA GLU A 37 -7.44 0.95 -7.24
C GLU A 37 -6.36 1.67 -8.07
N ASN A 38 -6.76 2.31 -9.15
CA ASN A 38 -5.88 3.02 -10.08
C ASN A 38 -4.71 2.13 -10.56
N ARG A 39 -5.01 0.86 -10.94
CA ARG A 39 -4.01 -0.10 -11.41
C ARG A 39 -4.52 -1.02 -12.51
N VAL A 40 -3.57 -1.56 -13.27
CA VAL A 40 -3.83 -2.64 -14.23
C VAL A 40 -4.11 -3.93 -13.44
N LEU A 41 -5.14 -4.67 -13.86
CA LEU A 41 -5.52 -5.95 -13.27
C LEU A 41 -4.77 -7.09 -13.97
N ALA A 42 -4.55 -8.18 -13.22
CA ALA A 42 -3.92 -9.36 -13.74
C ALA A 42 -4.77 -9.99 -14.87
N SER A 43 -4.11 -10.36 -15.96
CA SER A 43 -4.71 -11.07 -17.08
C SER A 43 -4.52 -12.58 -16.91
N ARG A 44 -5.35 -13.36 -17.57
CA ARG A 44 -5.26 -14.83 -17.53
C ARG A 44 -3.87 -15.31 -17.93
N PRO A 45 -3.15 -16.02 -17.05
CA PRO A 45 -1.79 -16.46 -17.35
C PRO A 45 -1.78 -17.55 -18.44
N ALA A 46 -0.76 -17.50 -19.28
CA ALA A 46 -0.52 -18.56 -20.26
C ALA A 46 -0.04 -19.84 -19.54
N PHE A 47 -0.65 -20.96 -19.87
CA PHE A 47 -0.25 -22.23 -19.29
C PHE A 47 1.04 -22.73 -19.91
N SER A 48 1.98 -23.18 -19.07
CA SER A 48 3.12 -24.00 -19.46
C SER A 48 3.41 -25.05 -18.38
N TRP A 49 3.96 -26.19 -18.78
CA TRP A 49 4.35 -27.22 -17.81
C TRP A 49 5.47 -26.74 -16.89
N GLU A 50 6.39 -25.94 -17.41
CA GLU A 50 7.47 -25.35 -16.63
C GLU A 50 6.95 -24.45 -15.52
N SER A 51 6.10 -23.47 -15.85
CA SER A 51 5.50 -22.58 -14.87
C SER A 51 4.59 -23.30 -13.86
N LEU A 52 3.96 -24.40 -14.24
CA LEU A 52 3.18 -25.23 -13.31
C LEU A 52 4.10 -25.91 -12.28
N PHE A 53 5.22 -26.49 -12.72
CA PHE A 53 6.13 -27.20 -11.81
C PHE A 53 7.00 -26.25 -10.97
N THR A 54 7.25 -25.03 -11.42
CA THR A 54 7.92 -23.97 -10.63
C THR A 54 6.97 -23.29 -9.63
N GLY A 55 5.66 -23.45 -9.79
CA GLY A 55 4.64 -22.77 -8.98
C GLY A 55 4.19 -21.42 -9.56
N GLU A 56 4.93 -20.85 -10.49
CA GLU A 56 4.64 -19.51 -11.07
C GLU A 56 3.24 -19.43 -11.71
N TYR A 57 2.79 -20.52 -12.35
CA TYR A 57 1.44 -20.56 -12.90
C TYR A 57 0.37 -20.48 -11.80
N GLY A 58 0.61 -21.17 -10.67
CA GLY A 58 -0.31 -21.16 -9.52
C GLY A 58 -0.47 -19.76 -8.96
N ASP A 59 0.63 -19.09 -8.68
CA ASP A 59 0.67 -17.74 -8.13
C ASP A 59 0.02 -16.73 -9.09
N ALA A 60 0.36 -16.77 -10.37
CA ALA A 60 -0.22 -15.89 -11.38
C ALA A 60 -1.72 -16.15 -11.60
N TYR A 61 -2.16 -17.40 -11.49
CA TYR A 61 -3.56 -17.76 -11.63
C TYR A 61 -4.38 -17.32 -10.39
N GLU A 62 -3.80 -17.40 -9.19
CA GLU A 62 -4.42 -16.89 -7.96
C GLU A 62 -4.60 -15.36 -8.02
N GLU A 63 -3.58 -14.63 -8.49
CA GLU A 63 -3.66 -13.19 -8.70
C GLU A 63 -4.75 -12.85 -9.73
N TYR A 64 -4.78 -13.54 -10.87
CA TYR A 64 -5.82 -13.38 -11.88
C TYR A 64 -7.22 -13.61 -11.32
N MET A 65 -7.44 -14.73 -10.62
CA MET A 65 -8.75 -15.04 -10.02
C MET A 65 -9.17 -14.00 -8.98
N SER A 66 -8.22 -13.51 -8.19
CA SER A 66 -8.45 -12.45 -7.20
C SER A 66 -8.86 -11.13 -7.87
N ASP A 67 -8.19 -10.77 -8.96
CA ASP A 67 -8.41 -9.50 -9.68
C ASP A 67 -9.70 -9.50 -10.51
N GLN A 68 -10.06 -10.64 -11.09
CA GLN A 68 -11.20 -10.77 -12.00
C GLN A 68 -12.48 -11.24 -11.29
N PHE A 69 -12.41 -11.52 -9.98
CA PHE A 69 -13.56 -12.05 -9.22
C PHE A 69 -14.80 -11.18 -9.37
N VAL A 70 -15.94 -11.81 -9.61
CA VAL A 70 -17.21 -11.13 -9.86
C VAL A 70 -17.59 -10.14 -8.74
N GLY A 71 -17.75 -8.88 -9.10
CA GLY A 71 -18.10 -7.82 -8.16
C GLY A 71 -16.99 -7.48 -7.15
N ARG A 72 -15.72 -7.77 -7.46
CA ARG A 72 -14.54 -7.55 -6.60
C ARG A 72 -14.55 -6.19 -5.90
N ASP A 73 -14.78 -5.09 -6.64
CA ASP A 73 -14.75 -3.74 -6.06
C ASP A 73 -15.82 -3.56 -4.97
N LYS A 74 -16.98 -4.23 -5.12
CA LYS A 74 -18.03 -4.22 -4.09
C LYS A 74 -17.63 -5.02 -2.85
N TRP A 75 -16.94 -6.14 -3.03
CA TRP A 75 -16.42 -6.94 -1.91
C TRP A 75 -15.32 -6.22 -1.15
N VAL A 76 -14.40 -5.57 -1.88
CA VAL A 76 -13.36 -4.72 -1.28
C VAL A 76 -14.00 -3.56 -0.51
N GLY A 77 -14.99 -2.88 -1.11
CA GLY A 77 -15.72 -1.80 -0.44
C GLY A 77 -16.48 -2.29 0.81
N LEU A 78 -17.11 -3.47 0.75
CA LEU A 78 -17.79 -4.06 1.91
C LEU A 78 -16.80 -4.39 3.03
N LYS A 79 -15.64 -5.00 2.70
CA LYS A 79 -14.56 -5.28 3.65
C LYS A 79 -14.06 -4.00 4.30
N THR A 80 -13.72 -2.99 3.49
CA THR A 80 -13.25 -1.68 3.99
C THR A 80 -14.30 -1.01 4.89
N GLY A 81 -15.57 -1.04 4.50
CA GLY A 81 -16.66 -0.54 5.33
C GLY A 81 -16.80 -1.26 6.67
N ALA A 82 -16.64 -2.59 6.68
CA ALA A 82 -16.62 -3.38 7.90
C ALA A 82 -15.40 -3.02 8.77
N ASP A 83 -14.21 -2.92 8.19
CA ASP A 83 -12.97 -2.55 8.89
C ASP A 83 -13.11 -1.17 9.56
N ILE A 84 -13.66 -0.18 8.87
CA ILE A 84 -13.97 1.14 9.43
C ILE A 84 -14.99 1.03 10.59
N ARG A 85 -16.03 0.22 10.41
CA ARG A 85 -17.07 0.00 11.44
C ARG A 85 -16.50 -0.65 12.70
N PHE A 86 -15.52 -1.54 12.54
CA PHE A 86 -14.77 -2.14 13.66
C PHE A 86 -13.65 -1.24 14.19
N ARG A 87 -13.59 0.02 13.74
CA ARG A 87 -12.62 1.03 14.18
C ARG A 87 -11.16 0.62 13.95
N LYS A 88 -10.88 -0.14 12.90
CA LYS A 88 -9.50 -0.33 12.48
C LYS A 88 -8.88 1.02 12.16
N LYS A 89 -7.62 1.19 12.55
CA LYS A 89 -6.87 2.43 12.36
C LYS A 89 -5.94 2.38 11.16
N GLU A 90 -5.75 1.18 10.63
CA GLU A 90 -4.99 0.90 9.42
C GLU A 90 -5.81 -0.02 8.52
N ILE A 91 -5.88 0.32 7.24
CA ILE A 91 -6.56 -0.48 6.21
C ILE A 91 -5.72 -0.45 4.94
N ASN A 92 -5.28 -1.63 4.47
CA ASN A 92 -4.51 -1.79 3.23
C ASN A 92 -3.27 -0.89 3.14
N GLY A 93 -2.49 -0.79 4.21
CA GLY A 93 -1.27 0.03 4.24
C GLY A 93 -1.53 1.54 4.35
N VAL A 94 -2.71 1.94 4.80
CA VAL A 94 -3.07 3.35 5.02
C VAL A 94 -3.59 3.56 6.43
N TYR A 95 -3.03 4.48 7.17
CA TYR A 95 -3.55 4.94 8.45
C TYR A 95 -4.76 5.86 8.24
N LEU A 96 -5.83 5.59 9.00
CA LEU A 96 -6.96 6.49 9.15
C LEU A 96 -6.62 7.52 10.22
N GLY A 97 -5.98 8.59 9.81
CA GLY A 97 -5.48 9.64 10.69
C GLY A 97 -6.56 10.58 11.20
N ALA A 98 -6.17 11.49 12.10
CA ALA A 98 -7.03 12.57 12.56
C ALA A 98 -7.37 13.54 11.40
N ASP A 99 -8.44 14.32 11.55
CA ASP A 99 -8.88 15.34 10.60
C ASP A 99 -9.10 14.81 9.16
N HIS A 100 -9.45 13.51 9.04
CA HIS A 100 -9.68 12.82 7.76
C HIS A 100 -8.44 12.68 6.88
N TYR A 101 -7.25 12.67 7.45
CA TYR A 101 -6.04 12.34 6.72
C TYR A 101 -5.95 10.83 6.48
N LEU A 102 -5.61 10.46 5.25
CA LEU A 102 -5.21 9.12 4.84
C LEU A 102 -3.70 9.14 4.66
N ILE A 103 -2.97 8.53 5.59
CA ILE A 103 -1.51 8.59 5.62
C ILE A 103 -0.96 7.20 5.30
N GLY A 104 -0.12 7.10 4.28
CA GLY A 104 0.54 5.85 3.91
C GLY A 104 1.36 5.30 5.07
N VAL A 105 1.36 3.98 5.22
CA VAL A 105 2.18 3.30 6.23
C VAL A 105 3.59 3.13 5.69
N ASN A 106 4.57 3.71 6.38
CA ASN A 106 5.99 3.39 6.19
C ASN A 106 6.43 2.46 7.33
N ASP A 107 6.38 1.15 7.06
CA ASP A 107 6.76 0.16 8.07
C ASP A 107 8.29 0.19 8.29
N PRO A 108 8.78 0.48 9.51
CA PRO A 108 10.20 0.41 9.83
C PRO A 108 10.84 -0.95 9.50
N GLY A 109 10.04 -2.03 9.53
CA GLY A 109 10.49 -3.38 9.23
C GLY A 109 10.89 -3.62 7.77
N GLU A 110 10.44 -2.77 6.85
CA GLU A 110 10.78 -2.86 5.43
C GLU A 110 12.16 -2.23 5.11
N TYR A 111 12.76 -1.51 6.05
CA TYR A 111 14.00 -0.78 5.84
C TYR A 111 15.15 -1.44 6.60
N THR A 112 16.22 -1.78 5.88
CA THR A 112 17.46 -2.28 6.48
C THR A 112 18.56 -1.23 6.36
N GLU A 113 19.50 -1.24 7.30
CA GLU A 113 20.68 -0.35 7.25
C GLU A 113 21.47 -0.51 5.94
N GLN A 114 21.53 -1.72 5.40
CA GLN A 114 22.18 -1.98 4.12
C GLN A 114 21.46 -1.28 2.96
N MET A 115 20.12 -1.28 2.93
CA MET A 115 19.33 -0.58 1.92
C MET A 115 19.53 0.94 2.04
N GLU A 116 19.49 1.50 3.24
CA GLU A 116 19.75 2.92 3.50
C GLU A 116 21.14 3.30 2.99
N ASN A 117 22.16 2.56 3.38
CA ASN A 117 23.55 2.79 2.96
C ASN A 117 23.68 2.75 1.42
N SER A 118 23.04 1.79 0.77
CA SER A 118 23.06 1.66 -0.69
C SER A 118 22.37 2.84 -1.39
N ARG A 119 21.23 3.29 -0.86
CA ARG A 119 20.49 4.44 -1.39
C ARG A 119 21.31 5.74 -1.24
N VAL A 120 21.88 5.98 -0.06
CA VAL A 120 22.73 7.15 0.20
C VAL A 120 23.98 7.13 -0.68
N ALA A 121 24.64 5.99 -0.83
CA ALA A 121 25.81 5.85 -1.70
C ALA A 121 25.47 6.12 -3.18
N SER A 122 24.32 5.67 -3.64
CA SER A 122 23.84 5.93 -5.00
C SER A 122 23.54 7.42 -5.23
N LEU A 123 22.90 8.06 -4.24
CA LEU A 123 22.64 9.50 -4.25
C LEU A 123 23.94 10.30 -4.29
N THR A 124 24.91 9.94 -3.45
CA THR A 124 26.23 10.61 -3.39
C THR A 124 26.95 10.51 -4.73
N LYS A 125 26.91 9.35 -5.39
CA LYS A 125 27.48 9.18 -6.73
C LYS A 125 26.82 10.09 -7.76
N LEU A 126 25.50 10.21 -7.73
CA LEU A 126 24.72 11.05 -8.64
C LEU A 126 25.07 12.53 -8.43
N VAL A 127 25.08 13.01 -7.17
CA VAL A 127 25.41 14.39 -6.83
C VAL A 127 26.84 14.74 -7.26
N ASN A 128 27.82 13.89 -6.95
CA ASN A 128 29.22 14.12 -7.33
C ASN A 128 29.44 14.10 -8.84
N HIS A 129 28.63 13.33 -9.59
CA HIS A 129 28.76 13.25 -11.05
C HIS A 129 28.19 14.46 -11.76
N TRP A 130 27.07 15.00 -11.26
CA TRP A 130 26.32 16.07 -11.94
C TRP A 130 26.42 17.42 -11.27
N ASP A 131 27.13 17.54 -10.13
CA ASP A 131 27.18 18.78 -9.31
C ASP A 131 25.75 19.27 -8.98
N ALA A 132 24.86 18.31 -8.67
CA ALA A 132 23.43 18.55 -8.53
C ALA A 132 23.07 18.97 -7.10
N LYS A 133 22.05 19.81 -6.97
CA LYS A 133 21.36 20.00 -5.68
C LYS A 133 20.22 19.02 -5.54
N VAL A 134 20.02 18.52 -4.33
CA VAL A 134 19.03 17.50 -4.01
C VAL A 134 18.10 17.99 -2.92
N MET A 135 16.82 17.81 -3.14
CA MET A 135 15.76 18.02 -2.17
C MET A 135 15.06 16.67 -1.94
N LEU A 136 15.17 16.14 -0.72
CA LEU A 136 14.47 14.93 -0.32
C LEU A 136 13.25 15.34 0.52
N VAL A 137 12.07 15.10 -0.04
CA VAL A 137 10.81 15.47 0.62
C VAL A 137 10.38 14.32 1.52
N PRO A 138 10.17 14.56 2.82
CA PRO A 138 9.67 13.54 3.74
C PRO A 138 8.22 13.16 3.43
N THR A 139 7.83 12.01 3.91
CA THR A 139 6.45 11.54 3.81
C THR A 139 5.57 12.15 4.92
N ALA A 140 4.25 12.11 4.71
CA ALA A 140 3.29 12.76 5.62
C ALA A 140 3.33 12.18 7.04
N ASP A 141 3.66 10.90 7.23
CA ASP A 141 3.77 10.26 8.53
C ASP A 141 4.93 10.79 9.38
N ASN A 142 5.97 11.35 8.75
CA ASN A 142 7.10 11.96 9.45
C ASN A 142 6.87 13.43 9.83
N ILE A 143 5.97 14.11 9.14
CA ILE A 143 5.66 15.53 9.39
C ILE A 143 4.38 15.68 10.20
N LEU A 144 3.33 14.94 9.84
CA LEU A 144 2.01 15.02 10.47
C LEU A 144 1.84 13.96 11.58
N THR A 145 2.84 13.83 12.46
CA THR A 145 2.84 12.79 13.52
C THR A 145 1.67 12.92 14.48
N ASP A 146 1.15 14.13 14.70
CA ASP A 146 -0.05 14.40 15.50
C ASP A 146 -1.34 13.89 14.85
N LYS A 147 -1.34 13.62 13.55
CA LYS A 147 -2.47 13.05 12.82
C LYS A 147 -2.46 11.52 12.82
N LEU A 148 -1.34 10.90 13.16
CA LEU A 148 -1.25 9.44 13.20
C LEU A 148 -2.12 8.83 14.30
N PRO A 149 -2.63 7.61 14.10
CA PRO A 149 -3.25 6.86 15.19
C PRO A 149 -2.26 6.63 16.35
N ALA A 150 -2.79 6.55 17.57
CA ALA A 150 -1.96 6.28 18.75
C ALA A 150 -1.17 4.96 18.54
N PHE A 151 0.12 5.01 18.79
CA PHE A 151 1.08 3.91 18.64
C PHE A 151 1.27 3.40 17.20
N ALA A 152 0.88 4.17 16.19
CA ALA A 152 1.20 3.84 14.81
C ALA A 152 2.72 3.82 14.60
N PRO A 153 3.32 2.70 14.19
CA PRO A 153 4.73 2.69 13.84
C PRO A 153 4.94 3.48 12.53
N TYR A 154 6.06 4.17 12.42
CA TYR A 154 6.49 4.81 11.18
C TYR A 154 8.01 4.78 11.09
N TYR A 155 8.53 4.80 9.88
CA TYR A 155 9.97 4.82 9.63
C TYR A 155 10.53 6.22 9.90
N ASP A 156 11.62 6.29 10.69
CA ASP A 156 12.33 7.55 11.02
C ASP A 156 13.11 8.05 9.81
N GLU A 157 12.47 8.89 8.99
CA GLU A 157 13.10 9.49 7.81
C GLU A 157 14.12 10.58 8.16
N GLU A 158 13.95 11.30 9.28
CA GLU A 158 14.90 12.35 9.71
C GLU A 158 16.31 11.81 9.82
N ARG A 159 16.45 10.60 10.39
CA ARG A 159 17.73 9.91 10.47
C ARG A 159 18.34 9.62 9.10
N LEU A 160 17.54 9.16 8.14
CA LEU A 160 17.98 8.90 6.76
C LEU A 160 18.33 10.19 6.03
N LEU A 161 17.53 11.23 6.17
CA LEU A 161 17.76 12.55 5.55
C LEU A 161 19.05 13.18 6.08
N THR A 162 19.27 13.11 7.39
CA THR A 162 20.53 13.57 8.02
C THR A 162 21.73 12.79 7.49
N LYS A 163 21.63 11.48 7.33
CA LYS A 163 22.69 10.64 6.77
C LYS A 163 22.98 10.99 5.32
N ALA A 164 21.94 11.24 4.51
CA ALA A 164 22.10 11.68 3.12
C ALA A 164 22.78 13.06 3.04
N ARG A 165 22.31 14.05 3.81
CA ARG A 165 22.88 15.38 3.92
C ARG A 165 24.36 15.35 4.26
N ASN A 166 24.75 14.59 5.28
CA ASN A 166 26.16 14.45 5.68
C ASN A 166 27.02 13.79 4.59
N SER A 167 26.45 12.95 3.75
CA SER A 167 27.18 12.25 2.68
C SER A 167 27.37 13.08 1.42
N ILE A 168 26.41 13.96 1.08
CA ILE A 168 26.48 14.78 -0.14
C ILE A 168 27.01 16.19 0.11
N GLY A 169 27.05 16.66 1.36
CA GLY A 169 27.45 18.02 1.75
C GLY A 169 26.30 19.02 1.76
N GLU A 170 26.41 20.00 2.64
CA GLU A 170 25.40 21.05 2.85
C GLU A 170 25.12 21.86 1.58
N GLU A 171 26.12 22.09 0.77
CA GLU A 171 26.06 22.87 -0.47
C GLU A 171 25.17 22.21 -1.54
N HIS A 172 25.00 20.87 -1.44
CA HIS A 172 24.19 20.09 -2.36
C HIS A 172 22.82 19.73 -1.79
N TYR A 173 22.56 19.98 -0.50
CA TYR A 173 21.32 19.60 0.17
C TYR A 173 20.37 20.78 0.34
N ILE A 174 19.11 20.60 -0.05
CA ILE A 174 18.02 21.55 0.23
C ILE A 174 17.18 20.96 1.34
N ASP A 175 17.28 21.56 2.53
CA ASP A 175 16.53 21.11 3.70
C ASP A 175 15.09 21.61 3.63
N VAL A 176 14.17 20.68 3.41
CA VAL A 176 12.72 20.95 3.46
C VAL A 176 12.06 20.29 4.65
N TYR A 177 12.75 19.37 5.35
CA TYR A 177 12.21 18.68 6.50
C TYR A 177 11.79 19.65 7.60
N HIS A 178 12.70 20.49 8.02
CA HIS A 178 12.43 21.47 9.07
C HIS A 178 11.41 22.51 8.65
N ALA A 179 11.47 22.96 7.38
CA ALA A 179 10.48 23.91 6.87
C ALA A 179 9.05 23.31 6.88
N LEU A 180 8.88 22.07 6.45
CA LEU A 180 7.59 21.40 6.50
C LEU A 180 7.14 21.14 7.95
N GLN A 181 8.07 20.82 8.85
CA GLN A 181 7.79 20.60 10.25
C GLN A 181 7.30 21.87 10.96
N GLU A 182 7.90 23.03 10.66
CA GLU A 182 7.46 24.35 11.18
C GLU A 182 6.02 24.69 10.73
N HIS A 183 5.62 24.22 9.54
CA HIS A 183 4.30 24.45 8.95
C HIS A 183 3.35 23.25 9.08
N ALA A 184 3.66 22.25 9.95
CA ALA A 184 2.87 21.01 10.08
C ALA A 184 1.39 21.23 10.48
N GLN A 185 1.04 22.39 11.01
CA GLN A 185 -0.35 22.73 11.35
C GLN A 185 -1.14 23.34 10.17
N GLU A 186 -0.47 23.59 9.06
CA GLU A 186 -1.08 24.08 7.83
C GLU A 186 -1.42 22.90 6.90
N PRO A 187 -2.28 23.08 5.90
CA PRO A 187 -2.64 21.99 4.97
C PRO A 187 -1.54 21.73 3.92
N ILE A 188 -0.34 21.42 4.40
CA ILE A 188 0.87 21.19 3.57
C ILE A 188 0.93 19.82 2.90
N TYR A 189 0.02 18.91 3.26
CA TYR A 189 -0.20 17.64 2.56
C TYR A 189 -1.68 17.51 2.19
N TYR A 190 -1.95 16.85 1.06
CA TYR A 190 -3.32 16.48 0.72
C TYR A 190 -3.87 15.45 1.72
N ARG A 191 -5.15 15.54 2.03
CA ARG A 191 -5.76 14.63 3.03
C ARG A 191 -5.94 13.21 2.53
N THR A 192 -6.07 13.02 1.24
CA THR A 192 -6.39 11.72 0.60
C THR A 192 -5.36 11.30 -0.42
N ASP A 193 -4.21 11.95 -0.42
CA ASP A 193 -3.10 11.72 -1.33
C ASP A 193 -1.78 11.86 -0.56
N HIS A 194 -0.75 11.17 -1.00
CA HIS A 194 0.58 11.18 -0.37
C HIS A 194 1.45 12.39 -0.74
N HIS A 195 0.98 13.23 -1.66
CA HIS A 195 1.74 14.41 -2.08
C HIS A 195 1.57 15.59 -1.12
N TRP A 196 2.60 16.39 -1.06
CA TRP A 196 2.55 17.70 -0.43
C TRP A 196 1.86 18.73 -1.34
N THR A 197 1.33 19.79 -0.72
CA THR A 197 0.69 20.89 -1.44
C THR A 197 1.74 21.90 -1.91
N SER A 198 1.51 22.57 -3.04
CA SER A 198 2.36 23.64 -3.55
C SER A 198 1.95 25.00 -3.02
#